data_6f19b9b00fa51883bd2d51841962bd02
#
_entry.id   6f19b9b00fa51883bd2d51841962bd02
#
_cell.length_a   1.000
_cell.length_b   1.000
_cell.length_c   1.000
_cell.angle_alpha   90.00
_cell.angle_beta   90.00
_cell.angle_gamma   90.00
#
_symmetry.space_group_name_H-M   'P 1'
#
loop_
_entity.id
_entity.type
_entity.pdbx_description
1 polymer ?
#
loop_
_entity_poly.entity_id
_entity_poly.type
_entity_poly.pdbx_seq_one_letter_code
_entity_poly.pdbx_strand_id
1 'polypeptide(L)'
;MELTGLLQMAPFRGMKEEELVAFLFGLPNSLKHFEPGDIIARQGDLCKGLYILASGSVRAGMINDEGKELTVEEIGAPNLLASAFIFATENRFPVNVEAIGPCEVFVIGKERFLEFMRLHPLMMQNFLKDISDRSVFLSRKLNEFALLNLKTRLLKYLETHSVIHNQQEVAQKLGVTRPSLARAL
;
A
#
# COMPACT_ATOMS: atom_id res chain seq x y z
N MET A 1 13.05 -15.15 2.58
CA MET A 1 12.89 -13.72 2.92
C MET A 1 14.26 -13.03 2.89
N GLU A 2 14.39 -11.92 2.16
CA GLU A 2 15.63 -11.14 2.14
C GLU A 2 15.46 -9.90 3.04
N LEU A 3 16.14 -9.88 4.19
CA LEU A 3 16.14 -8.74 5.13
C LEU A 3 16.66 -7.45 4.47
N THR A 4 17.57 -7.58 3.50
CA THR A 4 18.12 -6.44 2.73
C THR A 4 17.02 -5.61 2.06
N GLY A 5 15.99 -6.25 1.51
CA GLY A 5 14.86 -5.54 0.91
C GLY A 5 14.05 -4.75 1.94
N LEU A 6 13.84 -5.31 3.12
CA LEU A 6 13.13 -4.64 4.22
C LEU A 6 13.88 -3.40 4.72
N LEU A 7 15.23 -3.46 4.83
CA LEU A 7 16.06 -2.32 5.23
C LEU A 7 16.03 -1.16 4.22
N GLN A 8 15.69 -1.43 2.96
CA GLN A 8 15.54 -0.39 1.93
C GLN A 8 14.17 0.30 1.97
N MET A 9 13.18 -0.28 2.65
CA MET A 9 11.87 0.36 2.81
C MET A 9 12.01 1.68 3.56
N ALA A 10 11.22 2.68 3.17
CA ALA A 10 11.31 4.03 3.72
C ALA A 10 11.36 4.08 5.25
N PRO A 11 10.51 3.36 6.02
CA PRO A 11 10.54 3.43 7.48
C PRO A 11 11.80 2.85 8.12
N PHE A 12 12.40 1.81 7.50
CA PHE A 12 13.54 1.09 8.08
C PHE A 12 14.90 1.58 7.56
N ARG A 13 14.91 2.55 6.65
CA ARG A 13 16.13 3.05 6.03
C ARG A 13 17.07 3.65 7.08
N GLY A 14 18.33 3.19 7.06
CA GLY A 14 19.37 3.64 7.98
C GLY A 14 19.36 2.93 9.34
N MET A 15 18.47 1.94 9.54
CA MET A 15 18.54 1.05 10.71
C MET A 15 19.63 0.00 10.52
N LYS A 16 20.11 -0.53 11.65
CA LYS A 16 20.99 -1.71 11.65
C LYS A 16 20.16 -2.98 11.47
N GLU A 17 20.76 -3.97 10.83
CA GLU A 17 20.09 -5.26 10.58
C GLU A 17 19.66 -5.94 11.89
N GLU A 18 20.52 -5.90 12.92
CA GLU A 18 20.21 -6.50 14.22
C GLU A 18 18.98 -5.85 14.89
N GLU A 19 18.81 -4.53 14.72
CA GLU A 19 17.66 -3.79 15.26
C GLU A 19 16.38 -4.20 14.54
N LEU A 20 16.42 -4.34 13.21
CA LEU A 20 15.28 -4.77 12.41
C LEU A 20 14.90 -6.24 12.75
N VAL A 21 15.89 -7.14 12.87
CA VAL A 21 15.68 -8.53 13.26
C VAL A 21 15.03 -8.61 14.65
N ALA A 22 15.54 -7.88 15.64
CA ALA A 22 14.96 -7.83 16.99
C ALA A 22 13.52 -7.31 16.97
N PHE A 23 13.21 -6.36 16.11
CA PHE A 23 11.85 -5.84 15.94
C PHE A 23 10.91 -6.89 15.33
N LEU A 24 11.32 -7.51 14.23
CA LEU A 24 10.46 -8.43 13.47
C LEU A 24 10.23 -9.76 14.20
N PHE A 25 11.29 -10.33 14.78
CA PHE A 25 11.27 -11.65 15.39
C PHE A 25 11.23 -11.63 16.93
N GLY A 26 11.26 -10.46 17.54
CA GLY A 26 11.24 -10.30 18.99
C GLY A 26 9.94 -10.73 19.66
N LEU A 27 8.91 -11.12 18.89
CA LEU A 27 7.65 -11.70 19.37
C LEU A 27 7.38 -13.03 18.68
N PRO A 28 6.93 -14.05 19.41
CA PRO A 28 6.48 -15.29 18.79
C PRO A 28 5.27 -15.03 17.89
N ASN A 29 5.22 -15.75 16.77
CA ASN A 29 4.13 -15.68 15.78
C ASN A 29 3.91 -14.32 15.10
N SER A 30 4.91 -13.43 15.05
CA SER A 30 4.82 -12.20 14.29
C SER A 30 4.77 -12.44 12.78
N LEU A 31 5.47 -13.47 12.29
CA LEU A 31 5.44 -13.89 10.88
C LEU A 31 4.25 -14.81 10.62
N LYS A 32 3.47 -14.47 9.59
CA LYS A 32 2.34 -15.24 9.08
C LYS A 32 2.61 -15.65 7.63
N HIS A 33 2.19 -16.86 7.29
CA HIS A 33 2.25 -17.41 5.94
C HIS A 33 0.84 -17.47 5.39
N PHE A 34 0.69 -17.11 4.11
CA PHE A 34 -0.58 -17.11 3.39
C PHE A 34 -0.40 -17.81 2.05
N GLU A 35 -1.37 -18.62 1.69
CA GLU A 35 -1.44 -19.30 0.39
C GLU A 35 -2.27 -18.47 -0.61
N PRO A 36 -2.16 -18.74 -1.91
CA PRO A 36 -2.97 -18.05 -2.93
C PRO A 36 -4.46 -18.10 -2.61
N GLY A 37 -5.13 -16.95 -2.61
CA GLY A 37 -6.54 -16.80 -2.27
C GLY A 37 -6.83 -16.58 -0.78
N ASP A 38 -5.84 -16.69 0.10
CA ASP A 38 -6.04 -16.39 1.51
C ASP A 38 -6.29 -14.90 1.72
N ILE A 39 -7.24 -14.59 2.61
CA ILE A 39 -7.55 -13.22 3.00
C ILE A 39 -6.68 -12.81 4.19
N ILE A 40 -5.80 -11.83 3.97
CA ILE A 40 -4.94 -11.25 4.99
C ILE A 40 -5.72 -10.30 5.89
N ALA A 41 -6.59 -9.49 5.28
CA ALA A 41 -7.49 -8.57 5.97
C ALA A 41 -8.73 -8.28 5.12
N ARG A 42 -9.88 -8.10 5.76
CA ARG A 42 -11.13 -7.70 5.10
C ARG A 42 -11.34 -6.20 5.22
N GLN A 43 -11.99 -5.61 4.23
CA GLN A 43 -12.48 -4.24 4.30
C GLN A 43 -13.33 -4.06 5.57
N GLY A 44 -13.05 -3.03 6.36
CA GLY A 44 -13.72 -2.76 7.63
C GLY A 44 -13.12 -3.46 8.86
N ASP A 45 -12.24 -4.45 8.71
CA ASP A 45 -11.53 -5.05 9.83
C ASP A 45 -10.65 -4.02 10.55
N LEU A 46 -10.51 -4.18 11.88
CA LEU A 46 -9.59 -3.34 12.65
C LEU A 46 -8.13 -3.58 12.23
N CYS A 47 -7.42 -2.51 11.92
CA CYS A 47 -5.99 -2.52 11.66
C CYS A 47 -5.24 -2.59 13.00
N LYS A 48 -5.05 -3.80 13.53
CA LYS A 48 -4.50 -4.05 14.90
C LYS A 48 -3.00 -3.82 15.01
N GLY A 49 -2.29 -3.61 13.90
CA GLY A 49 -0.85 -3.50 13.90
C GLY A 49 -0.27 -3.06 12.56
N LEU A 50 1.05 -3.04 12.50
CA LEU A 50 1.81 -2.84 11.26
C LEU A 50 1.87 -4.17 10.52
N TYR A 51 1.41 -4.18 9.27
CA TYR A 51 1.49 -5.32 8.36
C TYR A 51 2.61 -5.07 7.37
N ILE A 52 3.62 -5.93 7.36
CA ILE A 52 4.79 -5.82 6.48
C ILE A 52 4.78 -7.04 5.56
N LEU A 53 4.48 -6.83 4.29
CA LEU A 53 4.62 -7.86 3.25
C LEU A 53 6.11 -8.07 3.02
N ALA A 54 6.63 -9.21 3.47
CA ALA A 54 8.06 -9.53 3.42
C ALA A 54 8.44 -10.32 2.15
N SER A 55 7.52 -11.15 1.65
CA SER A 55 7.69 -11.89 0.39
C SER A 55 6.34 -12.10 -0.30
N GLY A 56 6.36 -12.32 -1.61
CA GLY A 56 5.17 -12.56 -2.42
C GLY A 56 4.46 -11.30 -2.87
N SER A 57 3.17 -11.43 -3.20
CA SER A 57 2.33 -10.33 -3.68
C SER A 57 0.89 -10.49 -3.22
N VAL A 58 0.21 -9.36 -3.05
CA VAL A 58 -1.18 -9.28 -2.62
C VAL A 58 -1.99 -8.39 -3.55
N ARG A 59 -3.30 -8.64 -3.61
CA ARG A 59 -4.29 -7.78 -4.28
C ARG A 59 -5.07 -6.99 -3.24
N ALA A 60 -5.09 -5.67 -3.40
CA ALA A 60 -5.95 -4.77 -2.64
C ALA A 60 -7.22 -4.48 -3.48
N GLY A 61 -8.39 -4.76 -2.94
CA GLY A 61 -9.64 -4.60 -3.67
C GLY A 61 -10.81 -4.21 -2.78
N MET A 62 -11.82 -3.59 -3.37
CA MET A 62 -13.09 -3.24 -2.72
C MET A 62 -14.21 -4.08 -3.31
N ILE A 63 -15.18 -4.39 -2.46
CA ILE A 63 -16.46 -4.98 -2.90
C ILE A 63 -17.54 -3.96 -2.54
N ASN A 64 -18.36 -3.57 -3.52
CA ASN A 64 -19.49 -2.69 -3.26
C ASN A 64 -20.70 -3.50 -2.76
N ASP A 65 -21.77 -2.78 -2.34
CA ASP A 65 -23.01 -3.39 -1.81
C ASP A 65 -23.72 -4.30 -2.81
N GLU A 66 -23.44 -4.15 -4.10
CA GLU A 66 -23.96 -5.00 -5.19
C GLU A 66 -23.10 -6.25 -5.46
N GLY A 67 -22.01 -6.45 -4.67
CA GLY A 67 -21.08 -7.57 -4.84
C GLY A 67 -20.08 -7.39 -6.00
N LYS A 68 -20.01 -6.20 -6.59
CA LYS A 68 -19.05 -5.93 -7.67
C LYS A 68 -17.66 -5.67 -7.08
N GLU A 69 -16.71 -6.46 -7.53
CA GLU A 69 -15.31 -6.32 -7.14
C GLU A 69 -14.59 -5.25 -7.97
N LEU A 70 -13.80 -4.44 -7.28
CA LEU A 70 -12.88 -3.48 -7.89
C LEU A 70 -11.47 -3.73 -7.34
N THR A 71 -10.57 -4.22 -8.17
CA THR A 71 -9.14 -4.24 -7.83
C THR A 71 -8.61 -2.80 -7.83
N VAL A 72 -8.08 -2.38 -6.70
CA VAL A 72 -7.49 -1.05 -6.52
C VAL A 72 -6.02 -1.09 -6.92
N GLU A 73 -5.29 -2.09 -6.41
CA GLU A 73 -3.83 -2.19 -6.61
C GLU A 73 -3.36 -3.63 -6.40
N GLU A 74 -2.30 -4.03 -7.11
CA GLU A 74 -1.50 -5.21 -6.79
C GLU A 74 -0.18 -4.74 -6.16
N ILE A 75 0.14 -5.28 -4.98
CA ILE A 75 1.25 -4.84 -4.15
C ILE A 75 2.25 -5.98 -4.02
N GLY A 76 3.47 -5.79 -4.53
CA GLY A 76 4.58 -6.72 -4.36
C GLY A 76 5.42 -6.41 -3.13
N ALA A 77 6.05 -7.45 -2.57
CA ALA A 77 7.00 -7.33 -1.47
C ALA A 77 8.34 -6.71 -1.95
N PRO A 78 9.08 -6.01 -1.06
CA PRO A 78 8.69 -5.65 0.30
C PRO A 78 7.79 -4.41 0.33
N ASN A 79 6.74 -4.40 1.16
CA ASN A 79 5.83 -3.26 1.27
C ASN A 79 5.10 -3.20 2.63
N LEU A 80 4.59 -2.02 3.00
CA LEU A 80 3.68 -1.85 4.14
C LEU A 80 2.23 -1.88 3.66
N LEU A 81 1.42 -2.71 4.30
CA LEU A 81 -0.01 -2.77 4.03
C LEU A 81 -0.76 -1.90 5.03
N ALA A 82 -1.62 -1.02 4.53
CA ALA A 82 -2.49 -0.16 5.34
C ALA A 82 -1.79 0.67 6.43
N SER A 83 -0.50 1.03 6.25
CA SER A 83 0.31 1.73 7.26
C SER A 83 -0.28 3.08 7.71
N ALA A 84 -1.02 3.78 6.84
CA ALA A 84 -1.68 5.04 7.17
C ALA A 84 -2.84 4.89 8.16
N PHE A 85 -3.38 3.69 8.32
CA PHE A 85 -4.60 3.44 9.11
C PHE A 85 -4.31 2.97 10.53
N ILE A 86 -3.08 2.52 10.84
CA ILE A 86 -2.74 1.95 12.16
C ILE A 86 -2.99 2.93 13.32
N PHE A 87 -2.76 4.24 13.11
CA PHE A 87 -2.94 5.29 14.11
C PHE A 87 -4.15 6.20 13.82
N ALA A 88 -4.94 5.90 12.79
CA ALA A 88 -6.14 6.67 12.48
C ALA A 88 -7.20 6.47 13.59
N THR A 89 -8.10 7.46 13.76
CA THR A 89 -9.25 7.36 14.65
C THR A 89 -10.14 6.20 14.21
N GLU A 90 -10.41 6.11 12.90
CA GLU A 90 -11.06 4.97 12.26
C GLU A 90 -9.98 4.04 11.71
N ASN A 91 -9.35 3.25 12.59
CA ASN A 91 -8.25 2.36 12.24
C ASN A 91 -8.74 1.04 11.62
N ARG A 92 -9.39 1.14 10.45
CA ARG A 92 -9.93 0.00 9.71
C ARG A 92 -9.25 -0.15 8.36
N PHE A 93 -9.14 -1.38 7.88
CA PHE A 93 -8.69 -1.64 6.52
C PHE A 93 -9.68 -1.02 5.51
N PRO A 94 -9.20 -0.18 4.59
CA PRO A 94 -10.08 0.46 3.60
C PRO A 94 -10.49 -0.49 2.47
N VAL A 95 -9.79 -1.61 2.32
CA VAL A 95 -9.91 -2.58 1.23
C VAL A 95 -9.73 -4.00 1.75
N ASN A 96 -10.20 -5.00 1.02
CA ASN A 96 -9.77 -6.39 1.20
C ASN A 96 -8.31 -6.51 0.74
N VAL A 97 -7.54 -7.32 1.45
CA VAL A 97 -6.16 -7.69 1.08
C VAL A 97 -6.10 -9.21 0.96
N GLU A 98 -5.88 -9.69 -0.27
CA GLU A 98 -5.84 -11.10 -0.64
C GLU A 98 -4.46 -11.49 -1.17
N ALA A 99 -3.95 -12.63 -0.79
CA ALA A 99 -2.71 -13.19 -1.31
C ALA A 99 -2.91 -13.66 -2.78
N ILE A 100 -2.11 -13.16 -3.72
CA ILE A 100 -2.13 -13.61 -5.12
C ILE A 100 -1.33 -14.90 -5.29
N GLY A 101 -0.27 -15.04 -4.51
CA GLY A 101 0.61 -16.20 -4.46
C GLY A 101 1.03 -16.48 -3.01
N PRO A 102 1.89 -17.47 -2.77
CA PRO A 102 2.44 -17.68 -1.43
C PRO A 102 3.13 -16.41 -0.95
N CYS A 103 2.76 -15.93 0.24
CA CYS A 103 3.36 -14.72 0.79
C CYS A 103 3.60 -14.82 2.30
N GLU A 104 4.54 -14.01 2.76
CA GLU A 104 4.92 -13.87 4.16
C GLU A 104 4.63 -12.45 4.62
N VAL A 105 3.92 -12.33 5.73
CA VAL A 105 3.52 -11.03 6.30
C VAL A 105 3.89 -10.99 7.78
N PHE A 106 4.71 -10.01 8.18
CA PHE A 106 4.84 -9.69 9.60
C PHE A 106 3.65 -8.86 10.07
N VAL A 107 3.09 -9.26 11.20
CA VAL A 107 2.03 -8.53 11.88
C VAL A 107 2.54 -8.10 13.25
N ILE A 108 2.90 -6.84 13.37
CA ILE A 108 3.46 -6.24 14.59
C ILE A 108 2.38 -5.41 15.28
N GLY A 109 1.99 -5.80 16.48
CA GLY A 109 0.96 -5.08 17.24
C GLY A 109 1.28 -3.59 17.41
N LYS A 110 0.23 -2.76 17.43
CA LYS A 110 0.30 -1.29 17.47
C LYS A 110 1.16 -0.77 18.63
N GLU A 111 0.97 -1.31 19.83
CA GLU A 111 1.69 -0.89 21.04
C GLU A 111 3.19 -1.16 20.91
N ARG A 112 3.56 -2.35 20.43
CA ARG A 112 4.96 -2.70 20.22
C ARG A 112 5.59 -1.85 19.13
N PHE A 113 4.86 -1.57 18.06
CA PHE A 113 5.34 -0.67 17.00
C PHE A 113 5.59 0.74 17.54
N LEU A 114 4.67 1.24 18.38
CA LEU A 114 4.83 2.54 19.03
C LEU A 114 6.03 2.56 20.00
N GLU A 115 6.21 1.51 20.80
CA GLU A 115 7.36 1.35 21.70
C GLU A 115 8.67 1.34 20.88
N PHE A 116 8.70 0.56 19.81
CA PHE A 116 9.88 0.50 18.94
C PHE A 116 10.22 1.86 18.34
N MET A 117 9.23 2.62 17.85
CA MET A 117 9.45 3.97 17.35
C MET A 117 10.02 4.93 18.42
N ARG A 118 9.62 4.78 19.68
CA ARG A 118 10.16 5.58 20.79
C ARG A 118 11.65 5.29 21.03
N LEU A 119 12.06 4.05 20.88
CA LEU A 119 13.45 3.62 21.04
C LEU A 119 14.33 3.93 19.83
N HIS A 120 13.72 4.08 18.65
CA HIS A 120 14.40 4.30 17.38
C HIS A 120 13.86 5.57 16.67
N PRO A 121 14.28 6.78 17.10
CA PRO A 121 13.76 8.05 16.58
C PRO A 121 13.92 8.21 15.07
N LEU A 122 14.99 7.66 14.47
CA LEU A 122 15.19 7.65 13.02
C LEU A 122 14.05 6.93 12.28
N MET A 123 13.67 5.75 12.79
CA MET A 123 12.56 4.97 12.24
C MET A 123 11.24 5.72 12.36
N MET A 124 10.99 6.37 13.49
CA MET A 124 9.80 7.20 13.68
C MET A 124 9.75 8.35 12.68
N GLN A 125 10.86 9.07 12.49
CA GLN A 125 10.94 10.17 11.52
C GLN A 125 10.68 9.65 10.08
N ASN A 126 11.29 8.53 9.71
CA ASN A 126 11.11 7.91 8.42
C ASN A 126 9.66 7.48 8.17
N PHE A 127 9.02 6.88 9.18
CA PHE A 127 7.61 6.47 9.11
C PHE A 127 6.68 7.68 8.95
N LEU A 128 6.87 8.74 9.75
CA LEU A 128 6.09 9.97 9.64
C LEU A 128 6.27 10.63 8.26
N LYS A 129 7.51 10.63 7.75
CA LYS A 129 7.80 11.13 6.41
C LYS A 129 7.07 10.31 5.34
N ASP A 130 7.12 8.96 5.40
CA ASP A 130 6.41 8.09 4.44
C ASP A 130 4.90 8.37 4.43
N ILE A 131 4.26 8.50 5.60
CA ILE A 131 2.83 8.85 5.71
C ILE A 131 2.55 10.24 5.13
N SER A 132 3.40 11.23 5.44
CA SER A 132 3.26 12.60 4.92
C SER A 132 3.40 12.66 3.40
N ASP A 133 4.39 11.96 2.84
CA ASP A 133 4.62 11.89 1.40
C ASP A 133 3.42 11.22 0.67
N ARG A 134 2.83 10.18 1.26
CA ARG A 134 1.58 9.55 0.76
C ARG A 134 0.41 10.52 0.81
N SER A 135 0.27 11.32 1.85
CA SER A 135 -0.78 12.35 1.96
C SER A 135 -0.63 13.43 0.90
N VAL A 136 0.60 13.90 0.65
CA VAL A 136 0.90 14.86 -0.42
C VAL A 136 0.58 14.26 -1.80
N PHE A 137 0.98 12.99 -2.02
CA PHE A 137 0.67 12.29 -3.26
C PHE A 137 -0.84 12.18 -3.50
N LEU A 138 -1.62 11.76 -2.50
CA LEU A 138 -3.08 11.66 -2.60
C LEU A 138 -3.74 13.02 -2.84
N SER A 139 -3.27 14.09 -2.17
CA SER A 139 -3.76 15.45 -2.39
C SER A 139 -3.51 15.92 -3.82
N ARG A 140 -2.33 15.65 -4.38
CA ARG A 140 -2.02 15.96 -5.79
C ARG A 140 -2.92 15.19 -6.74
N LYS A 141 -3.11 13.89 -6.50
CA LYS A 141 -4.02 13.06 -7.30
C LYS A 141 -5.46 13.57 -7.25
N LEU A 142 -5.96 13.90 -6.06
CA LEU A 142 -7.29 14.46 -5.90
C LEU A 142 -7.45 15.77 -6.67
N ASN A 143 -6.48 16.67 -6.60
CA ASN A 143 -6.49 17.91 -7.39
C ASN A 143 -6.48 17.62 -8.91
N GLU A 144 -5.70 16.67 -9.36
CA GLU A 144 -5.70 16.27 -10.78
C GLU A 144 -7.07 15.76 -11.23
N PHE A 145 -7.74 14.94 -10.41
CA PHE A 145 -9.07 14.42 -10.73
C PHE A 145 -10.17 15.49 -10.65
N ALA A 146 -10.10 16.38 -9.65
CA ALA A 146 -11.13 17.38 -9.40
C ALA A 146 -11.04 18.61 -10.33
N LEU A 147 -9.81 19.07 -10.65
CA LEU A 147 -9.60 20.34 -11.32
C LEU A 147 -9.19 20.20 -12.80
N LEU A 148 -8.63 19.06 -13.21
CA LEU A 148 -8.22 18.87 -14.58
C LEU A 148 -9.29 18.11 -15.38
N ASN A 149 -9.69 18.67 -16.52
CA ASN A 149 -10.53 17.93 -17.45
C ASN A 149 -9.77 16.74 -18.06
N LEU A 150 -10.50 15.79 -18.65
CA LEU A 150 -9.92 14.55 -19.21
C LEU A 150 -8.81 14.85 -20.25
N LYS A 151 -9.00 15.86 -21.09
CA LYS A 151 -8.04 16.21 -22.12
C LYS A 151 -6.70 16.64 -21.51
N THR A 152 -6.72 17.46 -20.47
CA THR A 152 -5.50 17.91 -19.76
C THR A 152 -4.82 16.74 -19.03
N ARG A 153 -5.59 15.83 -18.40
CA ARG A 153 -5.04 14.63 -17.76
C ARG A 153 -4.39 13.69 -18.79
N LEU A 154 -5.01 13.55 -19.95
CA LEU A 154 -4.48 12.75 -21.06
C LEU A 154 -3.18 13.35 -21.61
N LEU A 155 -3.11 14.67 -21.80
CA LEU A 155 -1.88 15.33 -22.24
C LEU A 155 -0.74 15.10 -21.25
N LYS A 156 -0.96 15.29 -19.96
CA LYS A 156 0.04 15.00 -18.91
C LYS A 156 0.50 13.53 -18.90
N TYR A 157 -0.42 12.60 -19.15
CA TYR A 157 -0.07 11.19 -19.29
C TYR A 157 0.86 10.95 -20.47
N LEU A 158 0.56 11.57 -21.62
CA LEU A 158 1.35 11.42 -22.86
C LEU A 158 2.72 12.10 -22.77
N GLU A 159 2.88 13.15 -21.95
CA GLU A 159 4.19 13.77 -21.66
C GLU A 159 5.15 12.81 -20.96
N THR A 160 4.62 11.89 -20.14
CA THR A 160 5.43 10.89 -19.39
C THR A 160 5.47 9.53 -20.07
N HIS A 161 4.47 9.21 -20.91
CA HIS A 161 4.30 7.92 -21.57
C HIS A 161 4.03 8.16 -23.06
N SER A 162 5.05 8.05 -23.86
CA SER A 162 4.99 8.39 -25.31
C SER A 162 3.94 7.58 -26.11
N VAL A 163 3.43 6.45 -25.58
CA VAL A 163 2.51 5.56 -26.29
C VAL A 163 1.46 4.98 -25.34
N ILE A 164 0.23 4.85 -25.80
CA ILE A 164 -0.85 4.16 -25.12
C ILE A 164 -0.93 2.71 -25.63
N HIS A 165 -0.35 1.78 -24.88
CA HIS A 165 -0.39 0.36 -25.24
C HIS A 165 -1.73 -0.30 -24.91
N ASN A 166 -2.38 0.12 -23.81
CA ASN A 166 -3.63 -0.46 -23.33
C ASN A 166 -4.60 0.65 -22.89
N GLN A 167 -5.61 0.92 -23.70
CA GLN A 167 -6.62 1.95 -23.40
C GLN A 167 -7.43 1.66 -22.12
N GLN A 168 -7.65 0.40 -21.77
CA GLN A 168 -8.38 0.04 -20.55
C GLN A 168 -7.59 0.44 -19.31
N GLU A 169 -6.32 0.13 -19.28
CA GLU A 169 -5.41 0.48 -18.18
C GLU A 169 -5.25 2.00 -18.03
N VAL A 170 -5.07 2.70 -19.17
CA VAL A 170 -4.95 4.16 -19.17
C VAL A 170 -6.23 4.83 -18.72
N ALA A 171 -7.40 4.33 -19.14
CA ALA A 171 -8.69 4.82 -18.67
C ALA A 171 -8.84 4.67 -17.14
N GLN A 172 -8.45 3.52 -16.59
CA GLN A 172 -8.42 3.30 -15.13
C GLN A 172 -7.48 4.27 -14.42
N LYS A 173 -6.24 4.42 -14.93
CA LYS A 173 -5.25 5.38 -14.38
C LYS A 173 -5.75 6.83 -14.42
N LEU A 174 -6.51 7.19 -15.45
CA LEU A 174 -7.10 8.52 -15.59
C LEU A 174 -8.47 8.65 -14.92
N GLY A 175 -8.99 7.61 -14.24
CA GLY A 175 -10.27 7.64 -13.53
C GLY A 175 -11.47 7.87 -14.43
N VAL A 176 -11.48 7.31 -15.65
CA VAL A 176 -12.56 7.45 -16.64
C VAL A 176 -12.91 6.11 -17.26
N THR A 177 -14.06 6.04 -17.93
CA THR A 177 -14.42 4.86 -18.71
C THR A 177 -13.61 4.79 -20.01
N ARG A 178 -13.31 3.58 -20.51
CA ARG A 178 -12.64 3.40 -21.79
C ARG A 178 -13.32 4.16 -22.96
N PRO A 179 -14.67 4.16 -23.11
CA PRO A 179 -15.33 4.95 -24.13
C PRO A 179 -15.11 6.46 -24.00
N SER A 180 -14.98 6.98 -22.76
CA SER A 180 -14.67 8.40 -22.54
C SER A 180 -13.24 8.74 -22.94
N LEU A 181 -12.29 7.85 -22.64
CA LEU A 181 -10.90 8.01 -23.12
C LEU A 181 -10.82 7.97 -24.65
N ALA A 182 -11.46 6.99 -25.28
CA ALA A 182 -11.44 6.82 -26.73
C ALA A 182 -12.02 8.06 -27.49
N ARG A 183 -12.96 8.79 -26.87
CA ARG A 183 -13.49 10.05 -27.44
C ARG A 183 -12.57 11.25 -27.23
N ALA A 184 -11.61 11.14 -26.32
CA ALA A 184 -10.68 12.22 -25.97
C ALA A 184 -9.33 12.07 -26.71
N LEU A 185 -9.05 10.89 -27.27
CA LEU A 185 -7.92 10.59 -28.17
C LEU A 185 -8.21 11.07 -29.58
#